data_1f273f3c9d611467b0bfdcf1c72f6b37
#
_entry.id   1f273f3c9d611467b0bfdcf1c72f6b37
#
_cell.length_a   1.000
_cell.length_b   1.000
_cell.length_c   1.000
_cell.angle_alpha   90.00
_cell.angle_beta   90.00
_cell.angle_gamma   90.00
#
_symmetry.space_group_name_H-M   'P 1'
#
loop_
_entity.id
_entity.type
_entity.pdbx_description
1 polymer ?
#
loop_
_entity_poly.entity_id
_entity_poly.type
_entity_poly.pdbx_seq_one_letter_code
_entity_poly.pdbx_strand_id
1 'polypeptide(L)'
;MEIQVNKPVIREAVIRALSDKNKENREAEFVISTEAPDTYGTVFKISGWNLQRYEQNPIVCYQHRSSSDNPDMILGTSTVRIDGDQLVAVVRFESADINPLAEKVWQKVQAGTLRMASVGANILRGHWGDKKLGEDPELIYFDETELREWSIVALGSNPDAVKRNAESMEEIRNAIPKQEEEKPAPEAATIKRTVREAQLIINKNLM
;
A
#
# COMPACT_ATOMS: atom_id res chain seq x y z
N MET A 1 -2.73 18.91 6.25
CA MET A 1 -1.63 18.62 7.22
C MET A 1 -1.02 17.30 6.76
N GLU A 2 0.17 17.33 6.17
CA GLU A 2 0.87 16.12 5.73
C GLU A 2 1.42 15.40 6.94
N ILE A 3 1.02 14.15 7.13
CA ILE A 3 1.56 13.29 8.18
C ILE A 3 2.56 12.35 7.51
N GLN A 4 3.84 12.54 7.79
CA GLN A 4 4.86 11.58 7.43
C GLN A 4 4.80 10.39 8.38
N VAL A 5 4.36 9.25 7.89
CA VAL A 5 4.32 7.99 8.63
C VAL A 5 5.44 7.09 8.13
N ASN A 6 6.60 7.17 8.76
CA ASN A 6 7.82 6.46 8.33
C ASN A 6 7.86 5.01 8.88
N LYS A 7 6.77 4.23 8.65
CA LYS A 7 6.65 2.85 9.14
C LYS A 7 6.52 1.83 8.02
N PRO A 8 7.20 0.67 8.11
CA PRO A 8 7.10 -0.39 7.10
C PRO A 8 5.75 -1.11 7.17
N VAL A 9 5.13 -1.29 6.01
CA VAL A 9 3.90 -2.06 5.80
C VAL A 9 4.17 -3.19 4.83
N ILE A 10 3.49 -4.34 5.01
CA ILE A 10 3.65 -5.55 4.20
C ILE A 10 2.35 -5.83 3.45
N ARG A 11 2.44 -6.10 2.12
CA ARG A 11 1.31 -6.42 1.25
C ARG A 11 1.56 -7.67 0.41
N GLU A 12 0.49 -8.38 0.07
CA GLU A 12 0.49 -9.65 -0.66
C GLU A 12 0.39 -9.51 -2.18
N ALA A 13 0.97 -10.48 -2.88
CA ALA A 13 0.98 -10.56 -4.32
C ALA A 13 1.14 -11.99 -4.84
N VAL A 14 0.81 -12.21 -6.12
CA VAL A 14 0.76 -13.53 -6.74
C VAL A 14 1.64 -13.60 -7.98
N ILE A 15 2.32 -14.74 -8.18
CA ILE A 15 3.11 -15.02 -9.38
C ILE A 15 2.23 -15.03 -10.63
N ARG A 16 2.71 -14.40 -11.73
CA ARG A 16 2.20 -14.63 -13.09
C ARG A 16 2.72 -15.95 -13.65
N ALA A 17 2.03 -16.49 -14.66
CA ALA A 17 2.44 -17.73 -15.30
C ALA A 17 3.88 -17.62 -15.88
N LEU A 18 4.70 -18.65 -15.63
CA LEU A 18 6.07 -18.72 -16.14
C LEU A 18 6.07 -19.18 -17.62
N SER A 19 6.67 -18.38 -18.49
CA SER A 19 7.00 -18.79 -19.88
C SER A 19 8.28 -19.64 -19.90
N ASP A 20 8.54 -20.35 -21.00
CA ASP A 20 9.79 -21.11 -21.15
C ASP A 20 11.01 -20.19 -21.15
N LYS A 21 10.91 -19.00 -21.77
CA LYS A 21 11.96 -17.97 -21.72
C LYS A 21 12.26 -17.51 -20.30
N ASN A 22 11.24 -17.36 -19.45
CA ASN A 22 11.45 -17.04 -18.04
C ASN A 22 12.23 -18.13 -17.32
N LYS A 23 11.93 -19.42 -17.63
CA LYS A 23 12.66 -20.55 -17.03
C LYS A 23 14.12 -20.59 -17.43
N GLU A 24 14.43 -20.34 -18.72
CA GLU A 24 15.80 -20.26 -19.22
C GLU A 24 16.61 -19.15 -18.55
N ASN A 25 16.00 -17.99 -18.35
CA ASN A 25 16.64 -16.83 -17.71
C ASN A 25 16.63 -16.88 -16.19
N ARG A 26 16.00 -17.89 -15.56
CA ARG A 26 15.77 -17.98 -14.12
C ARG A 26 14.95 -16.80 -13.60
N GLU A 27 13.95 -16.38 -14.36
CA GLU A 27 13.10 -15.23 -14.06
C GLU A 27 11.69 -15.66 -13.69
N ALA A 28 11.07 -14.89 -12.79
CA ALA A 28 9.65 -14.99 -12.48
C ALA A 28 9.03 -13.61 -12.36
N GLU A 29 7.82 -13.45 -12.87
CA GLU A 29 7.07 -12.21 -12.76
C GLU A 29 5.97 -12.34 -11.72
N PHE A 30 5.89 -11.34 -10.82
CA PHE A 30 4.91 -11.25 -9.75
C PHE A 30 4.13 -9.94 -9.86
N VAL A 31 2.82 -10.00 -9.61
CA VAL A 31 2.08 -8.79 -9.24
C VAL A 31 2.35 -8.57 -7.77
N ILE A 32 3.03 -7.49 -7.40
CA ILE A 32 3.45 -7.24 -6.01
C ILE A 32 2.57 -6.22 -5.28
N SER A 33 1.69 -5.50 -5.97
CA SER A 33 0.63 -4.67 -5.38
C SER A 33 -0.48 -4.39 -6.39
N THR A 34 -1.70 -4.17 -5.87
CA THR A 34 -2.88 -3.70 -6.60
C THR A 34 -3.63 -2.67 -5.74
N GLU A 35 -4.68 -2.04 -6.23
CA GLU A 35 -5.54 -1.14 -5.43
C GLU A 35 -6.66 -1.89 -4.66
N ALA A 36 -6.70 -3.22 -4.68
CA ALA A 36 -7.66 -3.96 -3.87
C ALA A 36 -7.40 -3.72 -2.37
N PRO A 37 -8.44 -3.58 -1.54
CA PRO A 37 -8.27 -3.50 -0.09
C PRO A 37 -7.56 -4.75 0.45
N ASP A 38 -6.63 -4.56 1.38
CA ASP A 38 -5.97 -5.65 2.08
C ASP A 38 -6.72 -6.04 3.38
N THR A 39 -6.22 -7.09 4.05
CA THR A 39 -6.82 -7.58 5.29
C THR A 39 -6.72 -6.61 6.47
N TYR A 40 -5.93 -5.55 6.34
CA TYR A 40 -5.80 -4.48 7.34
C TYR A 40 -6.74 -3.30 7.09
N GLY A 41 -7.53 -3.34 6.01
CA GLY A 41 -8.38 -2.25 5.58
C GLY A 41 -7.57 -1.10 4.98
N THR A 42 -6.51 -1.43 4.23
CA THR A 42 -5.71 -0.42 3.54
C THR A 42 -5.69 -0.64 2.02
N VAL A 43 -5.59 0.48 1.29
CA VAL A 43 -5.50 0.53 -0.17
C VAL A 43 -4.24 1.28 -0.56
N PHE A 44 -3.40 0.66 -1.38
CA PHE A 44 -2.22 1.30 -1.94
C PHE A 44 -2.55 1.86 -3.31
N LYS A 45 -2.51 3.18 -3.47
CA LYS A 45 -2.69 3.80 -4.79
C LYS A 45 -1.51 3.44 -5.69
N ILE A 46 -1.79 2.83 -6.84
CA ILE A 46 -0.72 2.40 -7.76
C ILE A 46 0.08 3.57 -8.30
N SER A 47 -0.57 4.69 -8.57
CA SER A 47 0.09 5.93 -9.00
C SER A 47 1.00 6.57 -7.96
N GLY A 48 0.87 6.15 -6.69
CA GLY A 48 1.63 6.70 -5.56
C GLY A 48 2.92 5.96 -5.23
N TRP A 49 3.28 4.93 -5.98
CA TRP A 49 4.52 4.19 -5.73
C TRP A 49 5.76 4.97 -6.15
N ASN A 50 6.63 5.26 -5.18
CA ASN A 50 7.97 5.80 -5.39
C ASN A 50 8.98 4.65 -5.40
N LEU A 51 9.63 4.43 -6.54
CA LEU A 51 10.58 3.33 -6.76
C LEU A 51 12.05 3.76 -6.67
N GLN A 52 12.33 5.06 -6.58
CA GLN A 52 13.70 5.62 -6.69
C GLN A 52 14.69 5.00 -5.71
N ARG A 53 14.26 4.77 -4.47
CA ARG A 53 15.10 4.13 -3.47
C ARG A 53 15.37 2.67 -3.78
N TYR A 54 14.34 1.95 -4.20
CA TYR A 54 14.45 0.54 -4.55
C TYR A 54 15.38 0.31 -5.74
N GLU A 55 15.31 1.17 -6.76
CA GLU A 55 16.14 1.09 -7.97
C GLU A 55 17.64 1.23 -7.70
N GLN A 56 18.03 1.85 -6.58
CA GLN A 56 19.44 1.96 -6.18
C GLN A 56 20.02 0.63 -5.68
N ASN A 57 19.17 -0.27 -5.15
CA ASN A 57 19.55 -1.60 -4.69
C ASN A 57 18.37 -2.57 -4.87
N PRO A 58 18.10 -3.00 -6.11
CA PRO A 58 16.86 -3.72 -6.46
C PRO A 58 16.94 -5.21 -6.10
N ILE A 59 17.03 -5.50 -4.82
CA ILE A 59 17.12 -6.87 -4.28
C ILE A 59 15.75 -7.50 -4.06
N VAL A 60 15.72 -8.83 -4.16
CA VAL A 60 14.58 -9.66 -3.76
C VAL A 60 14.99 -10.53 -2.59
N CYS A 61 14.20 -10.50 -1.52
CA CYS A 61 14.51 -11.24 -0.31
C CYS A 61 13.62 -12.48 -0.14
N TYR A 62 13.99 -13.33 0.79
CA TYR A 62 13.15 -14.40 1.30
C TYR A 62 12.58 -14.01 2.66
N GLN A 63 11.23 -14.03 2.80
CA GLN A 63 10.52 -13.81 4.07
C GLN A 63 10.87 -12.48 4.77
N HIS A 64 11.01 -11.38 4.02
CA HIS A 64 11.35 -10.04 4.55
C HIS A 64 12.67 -9.99 5.34
N ARG A 65 13.63 -10.87 5.01
CA ARG A 65 14.89 -10.98 5.74
C ARG A 65 16.02 -10.15 5.13
N SER A 66 15.71 -8.95 4.69
CA SER A 66 16.67 -7.99 4.11
C SER A 66 17.77 -7.54 5.10
N SER A 67 17.52 -7.64 6.41
CA SER A 67 18.47 -7.32 7.48
C SER A 67 19.08 -8.55 8.15
N SER A 68 19.01 -9.73 7.50
CA SER A 68 19.62 -10.95 8.01
C SER A 68 21.15 -10.91 7.89
N ASP A 69 21.84 -11.53 8.85
CA ASP A 69 23.29 -11.77 8.76
C ASP A 69 23.65 -12.85 7.72
N ASN A 70 22.65 -13.64 7.27
CA ASN A 70 22.83 -14.61 6.20
C ASN A 70 22.58 -13.94 4.84
N PRO A 71 23.62 -13.78 3.99
CA PRO A 71 23.48 -13.16 2.68
C PRO A 71 22.58 -13.95 1.72
N ASP A 72 22.43 -15.26 1.90
CA ASP A 72 21.59 -16.13 1.06
C ASP A 72 20.10 -15.76 1.14
N MET A 73 19.70 -14.93 2.13
CA MET A 73 18.33 -14.40 2.22
C MET A 73 18.01 -13.42 1.09
N ILE A 74 19.00 -12.96 0.35
CA ILE A 74 18.83 -12.19 -0.89
C ILE A 74 18.82 -13.20 -2.04
N LEU A 75 17.66 -13.35 -2.69
CA LEU A 75 17.44 -14.38 -3.70
C LEU A 75 17.93 -13.98 -5.11
N GLY A 76 18.19 -12.70 -5.31
CA GLY A 76 18.59 -12.14 -6.59
C GLY A 76 18.20 -10.69 -6.74
N THR A 77 18.17 -10.21 -7.99
CA THR A 77 17.80 -8.84 -8.35
C THR A 77 16.44 -8.79 -9.06
N SER A 78 15.86 -7.60 -9.12
CA SER A 78 14.55 -7.43 -9.75
C SER A 78 14.42 -6.10 -10.47
N THR A 79 13.53 -6.06 -11.45
CA THR A 79 12.97 -4.83 -12.01
C THR A 79 11.52 -4.69 -11.55
N VAL A 80 11.11 -3.47 -11.20
CA VAL A 80 9.74 -3.17 -10.78
C VAL A 80 9.17 -2.09 -11.71
N ARG A 81 7.92 -2.24 -12.12
CA ARG A 81 7.21 -1.27 -12.97
C ARG A 81 5.74 -1.18 -12.61
N ILE A 82 5.14 -0.05 -12.90
CA ILE A 82 3.69 0.10 -12.94
C ILE A 82 3.19 -0.46 -14.28
N ASP A 83 2.18 -1.32 -14.23
CA ASP A 83 1.57 -1.97 -15.38
C ASP A 83 0.03 -1.89 -15.22
N GLY A 84 -0.55 -0.84 -15.79
CA GLY A 84 -1.97 -0.51 -15.60
C GLY A 84 -2.30 -0.20 -14.14
N ASP A 85 -3.16 -1.02 -13.54
CA ASP A 85 -3.61 -0.95 -12.15
C ASP A 85 -2.79 -1.83 -11.19
N GLN A 86 -1.61 -2.27 -11.60
CA GLN A 86 -0.76 -3.20 -10.87
C GLN A 86 0.67 -2.68 -10.72
N LEU A 87 1.31 -2.98 -9.60
CA LEU A 87 2.74 -2.93 -9.44
C LEU A 87 3.31 -4.32 -9.72
N VAL A 88 4.15 -4.42 -10.74
CA VAL A 88 4.67 -5.69 -11.26
C VAL A 88 6.17 -5.74 -11.07
N ALA A 89 6.68 -6.88 -10.62
CA ALA A 89 8.10 -7.14 -10.43
C ALA A 89 8.55 -8.38 -11.19
N VAL A 90 9.72 -8.31 -11.82
CA VAL A 90 10.41 -9.47 -12.41
C VAL A 90 11.66 -9.74 -11.61
N VAL A 91 11.72 -10.88 -10.91
CA VAL A 91 12.93 -11.35 -10.23
C VAL A 91 13.79 -12.17 -11.17
N ARG A 92 15.09 -11.98 -11.09
CA ARG A 92 16.12 -12.85 -11.64
C ARG A 92 16.88 -13.52 -10.50
N PHE A 93 16.68 -14.82 -10.36
CA PHE A 93 17.26 -15.61 -9.27
C PHE A 93 18.75 -15.84 -9.47
N GLU A 94 19.52 -15.78 -8.39
CA GLU A 94 20.90 -16.25 -8.35
C GLU A 94 21.00 -17.74 -8.68
N SER A 95 22.15 -18.14 -9.24
CA SER A 95 22.42 -19.54 -9.55
C SER A 95 22.77 -20.36 -8.30
N ALA A 96 22.67 -21.68 -8.43
CA ALA A 96 22.91 -22.60 -7.31
C ALA A 96 24.33 -22.55 -6.71
N ASP A 97 25.32 -22.18 -7.54
CA ASP A 97 26.72 -22.02 -7.16
C ASP A 97 26.98 -20.76 -6.34
N ILE A 98 26.11 -19.72 -6.50
CA ILE A 98 26.17 -18.48 -5.73
C ILE A 98 25.30 -18.62 -4.47
N ASN A 99 24.07 -19.10 -4.62
CA ASN A 99 23.06 -19.13 -3.56
C ASN A 99 22.19 -20.38 -3.63
N PRO A 100 22.50 -21.42 -2.84
CA PRO A 100 21.70 -22.65 -2.81
C PRO A 100 20.24 -22.43 -2.34
N LEU A 101 19.99 -21.39 -1.50
CA LEU A 101 18.64 -21.04 -1.08
C LEU A 101 17.84 -20.43 -2.23
N ALA A 102 18.43 -19.55 -3.02
CA ALA A 102 17.79 -18.97 -4.20
C ALA A 102 17.42 -20.06 -5.21
N GLU A 103 18.30 -21.05 -5.44
CA GLU A 103 17.99 -22.23 -6.24
C GLU A 103 16.80 -23.01 -5.70
N LYS A 104 16.78 -23.28 -4.40
CA LYS A 104 15.68 -24.00 -3.75
C LYS A 104 14.35 -23.25 -3.87
N VAL A 105 14.39 -21.92 -3.68
CA VAL A 105 13.19 -21.05 -3.84
C VAL A 105 12.75 -21.05 -5.29
N TRP A 106 13.68 -20.91 -6.24
CA TRP A 106 13.39 -20.96 -7.69
C TRP A 106 12.68 -22.26 -8.10
N GLN A 107 13.20 -23.42 -7.66
CA GLN A 107 12.55 -24.71 -7.91
C GLN A 107 11.13 -24.77 -7.34
N LYS A 108 10.89 -24.20 -6.15
CA LYS A 108 9.55 -24.14 -5.53
C LYS A 108 8.62 -23.17 -6.25
N VAL A 109 9.15 -22.08 -6.80
CA VAL A 109 8.41 -21.13 -7.65
C VAL A 109 7.99 -21.82 -8.94
N GLN A 110 8.89 -22.53 -9.61
CA GLN A 110 8.58 -23.30 -10.83
C GLN A 110 7.54 -24.42 -10.56
N ALA A 111 7.64 -25.07 -9.43
CA ALA A 111 6.69 -26.11 -9.00
C ALA A 111 5.33 -25.53 -8.54
N GLY A 112 5.18 -24.19 -8.46
CA GLY A 112 3.98 -23.54 -7.98
C GLY A 112 3.73 -23.68 -6.46
N THR A 113 4.72 -24.18 -5.69
CA THR A 113 4.61 -24.34 -4.23
C THR A 113 4.84 -23.00 -3.51
N LEU A 114 5.76 -22.17 -4.00
CA LEU A 114 5.96 -20.77 -3.58
C LEU A 114 5.49 -19.86 -4.71
N ARG A 115 4.40 -19.15 -4.50
CA ARG A 115 3.77 -18.31 -5.52
C ARG A 115 3.31 -16.95 -4.99
N MET A 116 3.60 -16.66 -3.72
CA MET A 116 3.20 -15.41 -3.09
C MET A 116 4.40 -14.50 -2.90
N ALA A 117 4.16 -13.22 -3.05
CA ALA A 117 5.11 -12.16 -2.80
C ALA A 117 4.53 -11.16 -1.80
N SER A 118 5.38 -10.33 -1.23
CA SER A 118 4.98 -9.29 -0.29
C SER A 118 5.94 -8.13 -0.37
N VAL A 119 5.45 -6.89 -0.28
CA VAL A 119 6.27 -5.67 -0.32
C VAL A 119 6.58 -5.17 1.08
N GLY A 120 7.80 -4.69 1.28
CA GLY A 120 8.18 -3.85 2.42
C GLY A 120 8.29 -2.41 1.97
N ALA A 121 7.48 -1.51 2.54
CA ALA A 121 7.36 -0.14 2.09
C ALA A 121 7.29 0.86 3.25
N ASN A 122 7.64 2.11 2.98
CA ASN A 122 7.40 3.25 3.87
C ASN A 122 6.17 4.01 3.36
N ILE A 123 5.22 4.27 4.24
CA ILE A 123 4.08 5.12 3.93
C ILE A 123 4.51 6.58 4.12
N LEU A 124 4.46 7.35 3.05
CA LEU A 124 4.84 8.77 3.06
C LEU A 124 3.61 9.66 3.25
N ARG A 125 2.48 9.30 2.62
CA ARG A 125 1.23 10.03 2.72
C ARG A 125 0.03 9.09 2.62
N GLY A 126 -1.02 9.39 3.39
CA GLY A 126 -2.28 8.65 3.35
C GLY A 126 -3.42 9.42 3.98
N HIS A 127 -4.63 8.95 3.74
CA HIS A 127 -5.86 9.52 4.28
C HIS A 127 -6.93 8.44 4.53
N TRP A 128 -7.92 8.74 5.34
CA TRP A 128 -9.14 7.94 5.44
C TRP A 128 -9.99 8.16 4.21
N GLY A 129 -10.65 7.10 3.71
CA GLY A 129 -11.45 7.19 2.50
C GLY A 129 -12.46 8.34 2.53
N ASP A 130 -12.59 9.04 1.40
CA ASP A 130 -13.50 10.15 1.19
C ASP A 130 -14.65 9.72 0.26
N LYS A 131 -15.88 9.73 0.79
CA LYS A 131 -17.10 9.45 -0.01
C LYS A 131 -17.23 10.34 -1.22
N LYS A 132 -16.69 11.57 -1.19
CA LYS A 132 -16.71 12.50 -2.34
C LYS A 132 -15.82 12.01 -3.48
N LEU A 133 -14.79 11.20 -3.17
CA LEU A 133 -13.90 10.56 -4.13
C LEU A 133 -14.37 9.15 -4.53
N GLY A 134 -15.51 8.68 -3.99
CA GLY A 134 -16.03 7.33 -4.20
C GLY A 134 -15.27 6.27 -3.39
N GLU A 135 -14.55 6.67 -2.36
CA GLU A 135 -13.76 5.79 -1.50
C GLU A 135 -14.59 5.31 -0.29
N ASP A 136 -14.20 4.15 0.27
CA ASP A 136 -14.81 3.64 1.49
C ASP A 136 -14.22 4.34 2.72
N PRO A 137 -15.03 5.04 3.54
CA PRO A 137 -14.56 5.78 4.72
C PRO A 137 -13.96 4.90 5.82
N GLU A 138 -14.19 3.61 5.81
CA GLU A 138 -13.64 2.67 6.78
C GLU A 138 -12.24 2.16 6.39
N LEU A 139 -11.78 2.50 5.17
CA LEU A 139 -10.47 2.13 4.66
C LEU A 139 -9.49 3.30 4.73
N ILE A 140 -8.21 2.98 4.82
CA ILE A 140 -7.12 3.95 4.71
C ILE A 140 -6.50 3.82 3.32
N TYR A 141 -6.36 4.94 2.64
CA TYR A 141 -5.73 5.04 1.32
C TYR A 141 -4.33 5.60 1.45
N PHE A 142 -3.34 4.87 0.94
CA PHE A 142 -1.96 5.31 0.87
C PHE A 142 -1.70 5.97 -0.48
N ASP A 143 -1.62 7.31 -0.46
CA ASP A 143 -1.44 8.15 -1.64
C ASP A 143 -0.01 8.16 -2.15
N GLU A 144 0.96 8.01 -1.24
CA GLU A 144 2.37 8.00 -1.57
C GLU A 144 3.10 6.97 -0.71
N THR A 145 3.80 6.05 -1.38
CA THR A 145 4.44 4.90 -0.77
C THR A 145 5.82 4.68 -1.39
N GLU A 146 6.87 4.61 -0.57
CA GLU A 146 8.23 4.32 -1.02
C GLU A 146 8.50 2.82 -0.91
N LEU A 147 8.81 2.16 -2.03
CA LEU A 147 9.22 0.75 -2.03
C LEU A 147 10.63 0.61 -1.43
N ARG A 148 10.75 -0.22 -0.38
CA ARG A 148 12.05 -0.53 0.24
C ARG A 148 12.63 -1.85 -0.24
N GLU A 149 11.79 -2.88 -0.28
CA GLU A 149 12.12 -4.23 -0.74
C GLU A 149 10.84 -4.97 -1.10
N TRP A 150 10.96 -6.08 -1.76
CA TRP A 150 9.91 -7.07 -1.83
C TRP A 150 10.49 -8.47 -1.65
N SER A 151 9.65 -9.40 -1.22
CA SER A 151 10.06 -10.73 -0.84
C SER A 151 9.16 -11.79 -1.40
N ILE A 152 9.75 -12.96 -1.70
CA ILE A 152 8.97 -14.19 -1.88
C ILE A 152 8.67 -14.75 -0.51
N VAL A 153 7.39 -15.03 -0.25
CA VAL A 153 6.89 -15.47 1.05
C VAL A 153 6.08 -16.76 0.92
N ALA A 154 6.05 -17.56 1.97
CA ALA A 154 5.26 -18.79 2.01
C ALA A 154 3.77 -18.50 2.18
N LEU A 155 3.46 -17.54 3.04
CA LEU A 155 2.12 -16.98 3.25
C LEU A 155 2.25 -15.47 3.19
N GLY A 156 1.36 -14.81 2.48
CA GLY A 156 1.36 -13.37 2.36
C GLY A 156 1.12 -12.64 3.68
N SER A 157 0.40 -13.25 4.64
CA SER A 157 0.28 -12.78 6.03
C SER A 157 0.78 -13.86 6.97
N ASN A 158 2.01 -13.72 7.48
CA ASN A 158 2.47 -14.52 8.60
C ASN A 158 1.72 -14.07 9.87
N PRO A 159 1.11 -14.98 10.69
CA PRO A 159 0.47 -14.61 11.95
C PRO A 159 1.35 -13.80 12.90
N ASP A 160 2.66 -14.04 12.92
CA ASP A 160 3.62 -13.26 13.72
C ASP A 160 3.97 -11.91 13.07
N ALA A 161 3.95 -11.80 11.74
CA ALA A 161 4.03 -10.54 11.00
C ALA A 161 2.72 -9.75 11.15
N VAL A 162 1.57 -10.42 11.22
CA VAL A 162 0.27 -9.85 11.54
C VAL A 162 0.30 -9.09 12.87
N LYS A 163 0.92 -9.66 13.90
CA LYS A 163 0.99 -9.01 15.23
C LYS A 163 1.82 -7.72 15.20
N ARG A 164 2.99 -7.73 14.56
CA ARG A 164 3.83 -6.52 14.40
C ARG A 164 3.17 -5.49 13.48
N ASN A 165 2.55 -5.95 12.41
CA ASN A 165 1.84 -5.07 11.47
C ASN A 165 0.56 -4.51 12.08
N ALA A 166 -0.17 -5.27 12.92
CA ALA A 166 -1.37 -4.78 13.60
C ALA A 166 -1.03 -3.59 14.52
N GLU A 167 0.04 -3.67 15.32
CA GLU A 167 0.52 -2.57 16.15
C GLU A 167 0.93 -1.36 15.29
N SER A 168 1.71 -1.58 14.21
CA SER A 168 2.11 -0.52 13.28
C SER A 168 0.92 0.09 12.54
N MET A 169 -0.07 -0.73 12.16
CA MET A 169 -1.29 -0.25 11.50
C MET A 169 -2.19 0.53 12.44
N GLU A 170 -2.27 0.15 13.72
CA GLU A 170 -3.01 0.92 14.71
C GLU A 170 -2.36 2.29 14.97
N GLU A 171 -1.04 2.37 15.00
CA GLU A 171 -0.31 3.63 15.09
C GLU A 171 -0.51 4.49 13.82
N ILE A 172 -0.54 3.89 12.62
CA ILE A 172 -0.84 4.58 11.37
C ILE A 172 -2.29 5.10 11.39
N ARG A 173 -3.26 4.27 11.79
CA ARG A 173 -4.67 4.66 11.91
C ARG A 173 -4.85 5.83 12.88
N ASN A 174 -4.14 5.82 14.00
CA ASN A 174 -4.19 6.90 15.00
C ASN A 174 -3.47 8.16 14.53
N ALA A 175 -2.47 8.04 13.65
CA ALA A 175 -1.73 9.19 13.11
C ALA A 175 -2.49 9.91 11.98
N ILE A 176 -3.40 9.22 11.29
CA ILE A 176 -4.23 9.81 10.21
C ILE A 176 -5.56 10.27 10.84
N PRO A 177 -5.83 11.58 10.91
CA PRO A 177 -7.08 12.08 11.48
C PRO A 177 -8.27 11.62 10.63
N LYS A 178 -9.29 11.01 11.25
CA LYS A 178 -10.60 10.79 10.59
C LYS A 178 -11.19 12.13 10.21
N GLN A 179 -11.73 12.22 9.00
CA GLN A 179 -12.54 13.37 8.63
C GLN A 179 -13.77 13.38 9.55
N GLU A 180 -13.95 14.46 10.33
CA GLU A 180 -15.20 14.68 11.04
C GLU A 180 -16.30 14.79 9.98
N GLU A 181 -17.38 14.02 10.13
CA GLU A 181 -18.58 14.21 9.32
C GLU A 181 -18.98 15.69 9.48
N GLU A 182 -18.95 16.46 8.39
CA GLU A 182 -19.53 17.80 8.38
C GLU A 182 -20.96 17.64 8.85
N LYS A 183 -21.25 18.03 10.10
CA LYS A 183 -22.64 18.17 10.55
C LYS A 183 -23.30 19.07 9.53
N PRO A 184 -24.44 18.67 8.95
CA PRO A 184 -25.15 19.52 8.01
C PRO A 184 -25.27 20.90 8.67
N ALA A 185 -24.81 21.94 7.97
CA ALA A 185 -24.91 23.29 8.47
C ALA A 185 -26.36 23.49 8.93
N PRO A 186 -26.62 24.03 10.13
CA PRO A 186 -27.99 24.23 10.60
C PRO A 186 -28.73 24.97 9.50
N GLU A 187 -29.80 24.35 9.00
CA GLU A 187 -30.67 24.94 7.98
C GLU A 187 -30.89 26.38 8.39
N ALA A 188 -30.44 27.33 7.54
CA ALA A 188 -30.62 28.74 7.83
C ALA A 188 -32.10 28.94 8.04
N ALA A 189 -32.52 29.12 9.30
CA ALA A 189 -33.89 29.33 9.65
C ALA A 189 -34.35 30.53 8.82
N THR A 190 -35.10 30.24 7.79
CA THR A 190 -35.71 31.25 6.93
C THR A 190 -36.64 32.04 7.83
N ILE A 191 -36.09 33.12 8.41
CA ILE A 191 -36.88 34.06 9.18
C ILE A 191 -37.84 34.68 8.18
N LYS A 192 -39.06 34.08 8.07
CA LYS A 192 -40.17 34.72 7.40
C LYS A 192 -40.54 35.95 8.25
N ARG A 193 -39.80 37.02 8.05
CA ARG A 193 -40.20 38.32 8.57
C ARG A 193 -41.48 38.71 7.85
N THR A 194 -42.55 38.84 8.62
CA THR A 194 -43.84 39.31 8.05
C THR A 194 -43.63 40.76 7.53
N VAL A 195 -44.37 41.11 6.50
CA VAL A 195 -44.33 42.49 5.89
C VAL A 195 -44.53 43.53 6.98
N ARG A 196 -45.28 43.20 8.04
CA ARG A 196 -45.56 44.06 9.20
C ARG A 196 -44.32 44.34 10.07
N GLU A 197 -43.43 43.38 10.24
CA GLU A 197 -42.16 43.56 10.99
C GLU A 197 -41.15 44.37 10.20
N ALA A 198 -41.10 44.19 8.88
CA ALA A 198 -40.24 45.01 8.00
C ALA A 198 -40.72 46.49 8.02
N GLN A 199 -42.00 46.75 8.04
CA GLN A 199 -42.58 48.09 8.09
C GLN A 199 -42.28 48.78 9.44
N LEU A 200 -42.27 48.06 10.56
CA LEU A 200 -41.88 48.56 11.87
C LEU A 200 -40.42 48.99 11.98
N ILE A 201 -39.51 48.29 11.29
CA ILE A 201 -38.10 48.62 11.27
C ILE A 201 -37.87 49.89 10.42
N ILE A 202 -38.57 50.06 9.30
CA ILE A 202 -38.48 51.24 8.42
C ILE A 202 -38.97 52.48 9.19
N ASN A 203 -40.09 52.39 9.88
CA ASN A 203 -40.66 53.52 10.63
C ASN A 203 -39.83 53.92 11.87
N LYS A 204 -39.03 53.04 12.41
CA LYS A 204 -38.14 53.32 13.53
C LYS A 204 -36.86 54.08 13.15
N ASN A 205 -36.45 53.97 11.86
CA ASN A 205 -35.26 54.66 11.32
C ASN A 205 -35.56 56.01 10.65
N LEU A 206 -36.83 56.45 10.68
CA LEU A 206 -37.28 57.72 10.10
C LEU A 206 -37.74 58.73 11.17
N MET A 207 -37.54 58.43 12.46
CA MET A 207 -37.68 59.36 13.60
C MET A 207 -36.27 59.62 14.21
#